data_ecef3201cff0e1d5d0bf1834af403708
#
_entry.id   ecef3201cff0e1d5d0bf1834af403708
#
_cell.length_a   1.000
_cell.length_b   1.000
_cell.length_c   1.000
_cell.angle_alpha   90.00
_cell.angle_beta   90.00
_cell.angle_gamma   90.00
#
_symmetry.space_group_name_H-M   'P 1'
#
loop_
_entity.id
_entity.type
_entity.pdbx_description
1 polymer ?
#
loop_
_entity_poly.entity_id
_entity_poly.type
_entity_poly.pdbx_seq_one_letter_code
_entity_poly.pdbx_strand_id
1 'polypeptide(L)'
;MPHVATAPLSDLYQAPGATPQDQTTLVLLWHGIEAVFDALLFTGLVILPLGLFGLAVAMRGAPEYGRRMATSTVALGVAGLAAAGAVLVGVPDMAAVGVFALIGFHLTLGWKTLKLARAPYTKALAGA
;
A
#
# COMPACT_ATOMS: atom_id res chain seq x y z
N MET A 1 38.38 4.86 11.12
CA MET A 1 37.42 5.28 10.11
C MET A 1 36.20 5.80 10.84
N PRO A 2 35.83 7.08 10.71
CA PRO A 2 34.62 7.58 11.35
C PRO A 2 33.41 6.87 10.75
N HIS A 3 32.57 6.30 11.62
CA HIS A 3 31.25 5.83 11.26
C HIS A 3 30.50 7.02 10.63
N VAL A 4 30.30 6.98 9.32
CA VAL A 4 29.31 7.81 8.66
C VAL A 4 27.96 7.21 9.08
N ALA A 5 27.54 7.56 10.31
CA ALA A 5 26.15 7.41 10.69
C ALA A 5 25.36 8.14 9.59
N THR A 6 24.35 7.50 9.05
CA THR A 6 23.38 8.09 8.14
C THR A 6 22.63 9.18 8.92
N ALA A 7 23.28 10.34 9.07
CA ALA A 7 22.63 11.50 9.66
C ALA A 7 21.41 11.84 8.78
N PRO A 8 20.22 12.07 9.36
CA PRO A 8 19.09 12.52 8.61
C PRO A 8 19.45 13.78 7.82
N LEU A 9 18.89 13.96 6.64
CA LEU A 9 19.21 15.09 5.76
C LEU A 9 19.07 16.45 6.45
N SER A 10 18.18 16.54 7.45
CA SER A 10 18.02 17.70 8.33
C SER A 10 19.27 18.04 9.11
N ASP A 11 19.98 17.03 9.63
CA ASP A 11 21.20 17.23 10.42
C ASP A 11 22.37 17.68 9.53
N LEU A 12 22.42 17.16 8.30
CA LEU A 12 23.39 17.62 7.31
C LEU A 12 23.13 19.06 6.86
N TYR A 13 21.87 19.45 6.74
CA TYR A 13 21.46 20.81 6.39
C TYR A 13 21.87 21.83 7.47
N GLN A 14 21.84 21.43 8.74
CA GLN A 14 22.19 22.26 9.91
C GLN A 14 23.64 22.05 10.38
N ALA A 15 24.43 21.24 9.69
CA ALA A 15 25.79 20.92 10.11
C ALA A 15 26.66 22.18 10.19
N PRO A 16 27.48 22.32 11.25
CA PRO A 16 28.43 23.42 11.36
C PRO A 16 29.39 23.39 10.16
N GLY A 17 29.43 24.48 9.38
CA GLY A 17 30.27 24.59 8.18
C GLY A 17 29.58 24.23 6.87
N ALA A 18 28.28 23.89 6.87
CA ALA A 18 27.52 23.73 5.64
C ALA A 18 27.48 25.04 4.86
N THR A 19 27.90 24.99 3.60
CA THR A 19 27.85 26.13 2.71
C THR A 19 26.43 26.32 2.13
N PRO A 20 26.08 27.54 1.67
CA PRO A 20 24.78 27.74 0.98
C PRO A 20 24.58 26.81 -0.22
N GLN A 21 25.66 26.42 -0.87
CA GLN A 21 25.63 25.50 -1.99
C GLN A 21 25.33 24.06 -1.54
N ASP A 22 25.89 23.62 -0.39
CA ASP A 22 25.57 22.32 0.20
C ASP A 22 24.10 22.25 0.61
N GLN A 23 23.59 23.31 1.23
CA GLN A 23 22.19 23.42 1.62
C GLN A 23 21.24 23.34 0.41
N THR A 24 21.57 24.04 -0.68
CA THR A 24 20.80 23.97 -1.93
C THR A 24 20.81 22.55 -2.50
N THR A 25 21.95 21.88 -2.50
CA THR A 25 22.07 20.50 -2.99
C THR A 25 21.24 19.54 -2.15
N LEU A 26 21.23 19.69 -0.81
CA LEU A 26 20.42 18.85 0.08
C LEU A 26 18.93 19.07 -0.11
N VAL A 27 18.49 20.32 -0.36
CA VAL A 27 17.08 20.63 -0.68
C VAL A 27 16.67 19.99 -2.00
N LEU A 28 17.50 20.07 -3.03
CA LEU A 28 17.22 19.41 -4.32
C LEU A 28 17.16 17.89 -4.18
N LEU A 29 18.06 17.31 -3.38
CA LEU A 29 18.04 15.86 -3.09
C LEU A 29 16.76 15.46 -2.37
N TRP A 30 16.33 16.25 -1.37
CA TRP A 30 15.09 16.03 -0.65
C TRP A 30 13.88 16.04 -1.59
N HIS A 31 13.75 17.06 -2.41
CA HIS A 31 12.67 17.13 -3.41
C HIS A 31 12.71 15.98 -4.41
N GLY A 32 13.91 15.53 -4.81
CA GLY A 32 14.06 14.37 -5.68
C GLY A 32 13.54 13.08 -5.04
N ILE A 33 13.88 12.85 -3.76
CA ILE A 33 13.39 11.70 -2.99
C ILE A 33 11.87 11.77 -2.83
N GLU A 34 11.32 12.93 -2.46
CA GLU A 34 9.89 13.17 -2.30
C GLU A 34 9.15 12.86 -3.61
N ALA A 35 9.62 13.37 -4.75
CA ALA A 35 9.03 13.11 -6.06
C ALA A 35 9.02 11.60 -6.42
N VAL A 36 10.08 10.85 -6.07
CA VAL A 36 10.11 9.39 -6.27
C VAL A 36 9.09 8.69 -5.38
N PHE A 37 8.99 9.10 -4.11
CA PHE A 37 7.99 8.55 -3.18
C PHE A 37 6.57 8.79 -3.68
N ASP A 38 6.26 10.00 -4.12
CA ASP A 38 4.94 10.37 -4.67
C ASP A 38 4.61 9.55 -5.92
N ALA A 39 5.58 9.37 -6.82
CA ALA A 39 5.40 8.57 -8.02
C ALA A 39 5.12 7.09 -7.68
N LEU A 40 5.85 6.52 -6.72
CA LEU A 40 5.65 5.14 -6.26
C LEU A 40 4.30 4.96 -5.56
N LEU A 41 3.95 5.90 -4.69
CA LEU A 41 2.67 5.89 -3.97
C LEU A 41 1.50 6.00 -4.95
N PHE A 42 1.57 6.92 -5.91
CA PHE A 42 0.55 7.09 -6.93
C PHE A 42 0.42 5.84 -7.81
N THR A 43 1.54 5.26 -8.25
CA THR A 43 1.57 4.03 -9.03
C THR A 43 0.90 2.89 -8.26
N GLY A 44 1.21 2.74 -6.97
CA GLY A 44 0.59 1.76 -6.10
C GLY A 44 -0.92 1.98 -5.94
N LEU A 45 -1.35 3.24 -5.77
CA LEU A 45 -2.77 3.61 -5.65
C LEU A 45 -3.60 3.31 -6.90
N VAL A 46 -2.97 3.21 -8.07
CA VAL A 46 -3.64 2.83 -9.32
C VAL A 46 -3.57 1.33 -9.56
N ILE A 47 -2.39 0.73 -9.45
CA ILE A 47 -2.17 -0.69 -9.78
C ILE A 47 -2.89 -1.62 -8.80
N LEU A 48 -2.86 -1.32 -7.50
CA LEU A 48 -3.48 -2.17 -6.49
C LEU A 48 -5.01 -2.29 -6.66
N PRO A 49 -5.79 -1.21 -6.84
CA PRO A 49 -7.21 -1.32 -7.12
C PRO A 49 -7.52 -2.09 -8.40
N LEU A 50 -6.72 -1.93 -9.45
CA LEU A 50 -6.87 -2.73 -10.68
C LEU A 50 -6.64 -4.21 -10.41
N GLY A 51 -5.64 -4.55 -9.59
CA GLY A 51 -5.41 -5.92 -9.11
C GLY A 51 -6.60 -6.49 -8.34
N LEU A 52 -7.30 -5.65 -7.54
CA LEU A 52 -8.50 -6.06 -6.83
C LEU A 52 -9.66 -6.43 -7.78
N PHE A 53 -9.81 -5.76 -8.92
CA PHE A 53 -10.79 -6.17 -9.93
C PHE A 53 -10.49 -7.54 -10.50
N GLY A 54 -9.23 -7.81 -10.87
CA GLY A 54 -8.80 -9.13 -11.34
C GLY A 54 -9.05 -10.22 -10.29
N LEU A 55 -8.74 -9.93 -9.02
CA LEU A 55 -9.01 -10.82 -7.90
C LEU A 55 -10.51 -11.07 -7.68
N ALA A 56 -11.34 -10.03 -7.80
CA ALA A 56 -12.79 -10.17 -7.69
C ALA A 56 -13.39 -11.06 -8.79
N VAL A 57 -12.86 -10.98 -10.01
CA VAL A 57 -13.25 -11.88 -11.12
C VAL A 57 -12.86 -13.32 -10.80
N ALA A 58 -11.62 -13.54 -10.33
CA ALA A 58 -11.17 -14.87 -9.92
C ALA A 58 -12.02 -15.46 -8.78
N MET A 59 -12.40 -14.64 -7.78
CA MET A 59 -13.26 -15.06 -6.66
C MET A 59 -14.67 -15.45 -7.09
N ARG A 60 -15.20 -14.90 -8.18
CA ARG A 60 -16.50 -15.30 -8.72
C ARG A 60 -16.50 -16.75 -9.24
N GLY A 61 -15.36 -17.22 -9.74
CA GLY A 61 -15.15 -18.60 -10.15
C GLY A 61 -14.86 -19.58 -9.01
N ALA A 62 -14.63 -19.07 -7.78
CA ALA A 62 -14.27 -19.87 -6.61
C ALA A 62 -15.36 -19.74 -5.53
N PRO A 63 -16.31 -20.69 -5.44
CA PRO A 63 -17.47 -20.60 -4.53
C PRO A 63 -17.07 -20.54 -3.05
N GLU A 64 -15.88 -21.02 -2.68
CA GLU A 64 -15.35 -21.02 -1.31
C GLU A 64 -15.22 -19.59 -0.75
N TYR A 65 -14.91 -18.61 -1.58
CA TYR A 65 -14.78 -17.22 -1.17
C TYR A 65 -16.14 -16.51 -0.99
N GLY A 66 -17.15 -16.99 -1.72
CA GLY A 66 -18.51 -16.50 -1.63
C GLY A 66 -18.75 -15.13 -2.28
N ARG A 67 -20.00 -14.90 -2.65
CA ARG A 67 -20.42 -13.69 -3.39
C ARG A 67 -20.13 -12.38 -2.63
N ARG A 68 -20.28 -12.41 -1.30
CA ARG A 68 -20.03 -11.23 -0.45
C ARG A 68 -18.58 -10.75 -0.53
N MET A 69 -17.62 -11.69 -0.51
CA MET A 69 -16.20 -11.34 -0.60
C MET A 69 -15.86 -10.75 -1.97
N ALA A 70 -16.36 -11.34 -3.06
CA ALA A 70 -16.16 -10.81 -4.41
C ALA A 70 -16.73 -9.39 -4.54
N THR A 71 -17.94 -9.14 -4.02
CA THR A 71 -18.57 -7.81 -4.04
C THR A 71 -17.79 -6.78 -3.22
N SER A 72 -17.34 -7.15 -2.01
CA SER A 72 -16.49 -6.27 -1.20
C SER A 72 -15.16 -5.93 -1.89
N THR A 73 -14.58 -6.88 -2.61
CA THR A 73 -13.33 -6.66 -3.37
C THR A 73 -13.55 -5.67 -4.50
N VAL A 74 -14.67 -5.75 -5.23
CA VAL A 74 -15.03 -4.76 -6.26
C VAL A 74 -15.23 -3.38 -5.64
N ALA A 75 -15.99 -3.30 -4.54
CA ALA A 75 -16.26 -2.02 -3.86
C ALA A 75 -14.96 -1.35 -3.39
N LEU A 76 -14.02 -2.12 -2.84
CA LEU A 76 -12.71 -1.60 -2.45
C LEU A 76 -11.87 -1.17 -3.65
N GLY A 77 -11.93 -1.90 -4.77
CA GLY A 77 -11.28 -1.48 -6.02
C GLY A 77 -11.81 -0.14 -6.52
N VAL A 78 -13.13 0.07 -6.52
CA VAL A 78 -13.74 1.35 -6.90
C VAL A 78 -13.33 2.47 -5.92
N ALA A 79 -13.39 2.21 -4.61
CA ALA A 79 -12.99 3.17 -3.59
C ALA A 79 -11.51 3.55 -3.72
N GLY A 80 -10.62 2.59 -4.01
CA GLY A 80 -9.21 2.82 -4.25
C GLY A 80 -8.95 3.69 -5.48
N LEU A 81 -9.64 3.46 -6.60
CA LEU A 81 -9.54 4.30 -7.79
C LEU A 81 -10.08 5.71 -7.54
N ALA A 82 -11.18 5.83 -6.79
CA ALA A 82 -11.72 7.13 -6.39
C ALA A 82 -10.73 7.91 -5.49
N ALA A 83 -10.07 7.22 -4.56
CA ALA A 83 -9.02 7.81 -3.72
C ALA A 83 -7.82 8.28 -4.57
N ALA A 84 -7.36 7.47 -5.54
CA ALA A 84 -6.31 7.86 -6.47
C ALA A 84 -6.70 9.11 -7.28
N GLY A 85 -7.94 9.17 -7.77
CA GLY A 85 -8.48 10.35 -8.46
C GLY A 85 -8.53 11.58 -7.57
N ALA A 86 -8.91 11.44 -6.30
CA ALA A 86 -8.94 12.53 -5.33
C ALA A 86 -7.54 13.10 -5.06
N VAL A 87 -6.52 12.25 -4.97
CA VAL A 87 -5.12 12.68 -4.83
C VAL A 87 -4.69 13.52 -6.03
N LEU A 88 -5.08 13.12 -7.26
CA LEU A 88 -4.77 13.87 -8.47
C LEU A 88 -5.39 15.28 -8.49
N VAL A 89 -6.55 15.46 -7.88
CA VAL A 89 -7.22 16.78 -7.80
C VAL A 89 -6.82 17.58 -6.55
N GLY A 90 -5.77 17.17 -5.85
CA GLY A 90 -5.16 17.92 -4.76
C GLY A 90 -5.73 17.63 -3.37
N VAL A 91 -6.30 16.44 -3.14
CA VAL A 91 -6.75 15.98 -1.82
C VAL A 91 -5.84 14.83 -1.33
N PRO A 92 -4.60 15.15 -0.87
CA PRO A 92 -3.58 14.12 -0.56
C PRO A 92 -3.98 13.19 0.59
N ASP A 93 -4.80 13.66 1.55
CA ASP A 93 -5.25 12.87 2.71
C ASP A 93 -6.04 11.61 2.31
N MET A 94 -6.64 11.60 1.12
CA MET A 94 -7.34 10.44 0.57
C MET A 94 -6.40 9.26 0.27
N ALA A 95 -5.10 9.50 0.09
CA ALA A 95 -4.12 8.43 -0.06
C ALA A 95 -4.07 7.54 1.18
N ALA A 96 -4.10 8.13 2.38
CA ALA A 96 -4.10 7.39 3.64
C ALA A 96 -5.34 6.48 3.76
N VAL A 97 -6.53 6.99 3.39
CA VAL A 97 -7.78 6.21 3.39
C VAL A 97 -7.66 5.01 2.45
N GLY A 98 -7.12 5.20 1.25
CA GLY A 98 -6.89 4.11 0.28
C GLY A 98 -5.94 3.04 0.81
N VAL A 99 -4.82 3.45 1.41
CA VAL A 99 -3.82 2.54 2.00
C VAL A 99 -4.42 1.71 3.15
N PHE A 100 -5.12 2.35 4.10
CA PHE A 100 -5.74 1.63 5.23
C PHE A 100 -6.83 0.67 4.76
N ALA A 101 -7.64 1.04 3.76
CA ALA A 101 -8.64 0.16 3.18
C ALA A 101 -7.99 -1.09 2.55
N LEU A 102 -6.87 -0.92 1.82
CA LEU A 102 -6.10 -2.02 1.23
C LEU A 102 -5.50 -2.94 2.30
N ILE A 103 -4.93 -2.39 3.36
CA ILE A 103 -4.40 -3.18 4.49
C ILE A 103 -5.52 -4.01 5.12
N GLY A 104 -6.66 -3.41 5.44
CA GLY A 104 -7.81 -4.08 6.00
C GLY A 104 -8.32 -5.22 5.10
N PHE A 105 -8.35 -4.99 3.80
CA PHE A 105 -8.70 -6.01 2.82
C PHE A 105 -7.73 -7.19 2.84
N HIS A 106 -6.43 -6.94 2.77
CA HIS A 106 -5.42 -8.00 2.77
C HIS A 106 -5.45 -8.84 4.04
N LEU A 107 -5.66 -8.21 5.20
CA LEU A 107 -5.84 -8.92 6.48
C LEU A 107 -7.08 -9.82 6.45
N THR A 108 -8.20 -9.32 5.94
CA THR A 108 -9.45 -10.08 5.84
C THR A 108 -9.33 -11.25 4.88
N LEU A 109 -8.70 -11.01 3.72
CA LEU A 109 -8.44 -12.05 2.71
C LEU A 109 -7.50 -13.11 3.26
N GLY A 110 -6.38 -12.71 3.86
CA GLY A 110 -5.42 -13.61 4.48
C GLY A 110 -6.05 -14.48 5.56
N TRP A 111 -6.86 -13.88 6.44
CA TRP A 111 -7.60 -14.62 7.45
C TRP A 111 -8.58 -15.65 6.86
N LYS A 112 -9.32 -15.28 5.82
CA LYS A 112 -10.25 -16.21 5.16
C LYS A 112 -9.51 -17.35 4.47
N THR A 113 -8.45 -17.05 3.75
CA THR A 113 -7.60 -18.05 3.09
C THR A 113 -7.02 -19.03 4.11
N LEU A 114 -6.54 -18.53 5.25
CA LEU A 114 -6.04 -19.37 6.35
C LEU A 114 -7.12 -20.30 6.91
N LYS A 115 -8.35 -19.80 7.10
CA LYS A 115 -9.48 -20.62 7.52
C LYS A 115 -9.81 -21.73 6.52
N LEU A 116 -9.82 -21.40 5.23
CA LEU A 116 -10.06 -22.39 4.17
C LEU A 116 -8.98 -23.45 4.12
N ALA A 117 -7.71 -23.07 4.28
CA ALA A 117 -6.59 -24.01 4.31
C ALA A 117 -6.62 -24.97 5.50
N ARG A 118 -7.19 -24.54 6.64
CA ARG A 118 -7.31 -25.37 7.86
C ARG A 118 -8.54 -26.28 7.84
N ALA A 119 -9.57 -25.99 7.06
CA ALA A 119 -10.84 -26.71 7.04
C ALA A 119 -10.69 -28.23 6.70
N PRO A 120 -9.87 -28.68 5.76
CA PRO A 120 -9.70 -30.10 5.47
C PRO A 120 -9.01 -30.85 6.61
N TYR A 121 -8.08 -30.25 7.33
CA TYR A 121 -7.36 -30.87 8.46
C TYR A 121 -8.29 -31.17 9.65
N THR A 122 -9.19 -30.25 9.97
CA THR A 122 -10.15 -30.45 11.07
C THR A 122 -11.18 -31.54 10.75
N LYS A 123 -11.60 -31.71 9.49
CA LYS A 123 -12.49 -32.80 9.08
C LYS A 123 -11.80 -34.16 9.13
N ALA A 124 -10.53 -34.24 8.73
CA ALA A 124 -9.76 -35.48 8.78
C ALA A 124 -9.54 -35.98 10.24
N LEU A 125 -9.30 -35.05 11.17
CA LEU A 125 -9.11 -35.37 12.59
C LEU A 125 -10.44 -35.72 13.33
N ALA A 126 -11.57 -35.19 12.88
CA ALA A 126 -12.87 -35.47 13.47
C ALA A 126 -13.49 -36.79 12.97
N GLY A 127 -12.97 -37.38 11.89
CA GLY A 127 -13.41 -38.66 11.33
C GLY A 127 -12.50 -39.83 11.66
N ALA A 128 -11.43 -39.60 12.42
CA ALA A 128 -10.53 -40.64 12.96
C ALA A 128 -10.86 -40.93 14.43
#